data_0e65c43dba96892382158499af5f743e
#
_entry.id   0e65c43dba96892382158499af5f743e
#
_cell.length_a   1.000
_cell.length_b   1.000
_cell.length_c   1.000
_cell.angle_alpha   90.00
_cell.angle_beta   90.00
_cell.angle_gamma   90.00
#
_symmetry.space_group_name_H-M   'P 1'
#
loop_
_entity.id
_entity.type
_entity.pdbx_description
1 polymer ?
#
loop_
_entity_poly.entity_id
_entity_poly.type
_entity_poly.pdbx_seq_one_letter_code
_entity_poly.pdbx_strand_id
1 'polypeptide(L)'
;MTQKKYSISFSTLLLIAILSAGICFGVVYLLTNIFERQQEARTTVLKVVDIDDNTADPAVWGRNFPLQYDDYLKTADMIQTTYGGSEAIPRTPTDEDPRDLVSRSKLESIPQLKRLWAGYAFSKDYREKRGHAYMLTDQIYTERQKVGQPGTCIHCHASTYVPMKELGEGDIHAGFEKLNSMPYMEAKEHVKHPVACIDCHEPETMALRITRPAFMEGIAAFKKSQGVHDYDVNR
;
A
#
# COMPACT_ATOMS: atom_id res chain seq x y z
N MET A 1 46.23 -21.84 55.38
CA MET A 1 45.65 -21.12 54.22
C MET A 1 44.78 -20.00 54.77
N THR A 2 45.24 -18.76 54.71
CA THR A 2 44.53 -17.58 55.23
C THR A 2 43.56 -17.10 54.20
N GLN A 3 42.29 -17.24 54.41
CA GLN A 3 41.26 -16.65 53.55
C GLN A 3 41.30 -15.13 53.67
N LYS A 4 41.61 -14.47 52.58
CA LYS A 4 41.60 -13.01 52.45
C LYS A 4 40.12 -12.54 52.43
N LYS A 5 39.63 -12.01 53.54
CA LYS A 5 38.31 -11.36 53.63
C LYS A 5 38.33 -10.07 52.78
N TYR A 6 37.66 -10.10 51.64
CA TYR A 6 37.42 -8.88 50.86
C TYR A 6 36.24 -8.13 51.51
N SER A 7 36.49 -6.96 52.07
CA SER A 7 35.44 -6.06 52.51
C SER A 7 35.14 -5.05 51.39
N ILE A 8 33.94 -5.08 50.86
CA ILE A 8 33.47 -4.08 49.90
C ILE A 8 33.23 -2.76 50.64
N SER A 9 33.77 -1.66 50.13
CA SER A 9 33.59 -0.35 50.74
C SER A 9 32.12 0.12 50.62
N PHE A 10 31.63 0.86 51.60
CA PHE A 10 30.27 1.43 51.59
C PHE A 10 30.04 2.28 50.33
N SER A 11 31.03 3.03 49.88
CA SER A 11 30.96 3.84 48.64
C SER A 11 30.76 2.96 47.39
N THR A 12 31.41 1.79 47.34
CA THR A 12 31.24 0.84 46.22
C THR A 12 29.82 0.25 46.20
N LEU A 13 29.31 -0.11 47.38
CA LEU A 13 27.92 -0.60 47.49
C LEU A 13 26.89 0.46 47.08
N LEU A 14 27.08 1.71 47.49
CA LEU A 14 26.25 2.84 47.14
C LEU A 14 26.26 3.10 45.62
N LEU A 15 27.45 3.05 45.01
CA LEU A 15 27.59 3.20 43.56
C LEU A 15 26.85 2.11 42.80
N ILE A 16 27.00 0.84 43.21
CA ILE A 16 26.29 -0.29 42.60
C ILE A 16 24.77 -0.11 42.76
N ALA A 17 24.28 0.33 43.90
CA ALA A 17 22.87 0.55 44.14
C ALA A 17 22.31 1.64 43.24
N ILE A 18 23.03 2.75 43.07
CA ILE A 18 22.62 3.86 42.18
C ILE A 18 22.62 3.41 40.74
N LEU A 19 23.62 2.70 40.26
CA LEU A 19 23.71 2.20 38.89
C LEU A 19 22.58 1.18 38.59
N SER A 20 22.35 0.24 39.49
CA SER A 20 21.28 -0.75 39.32
C SER A 20 19.91 -0.09 39.34
N ALA A 21 19.66 0.88 40.21
CA ALA A 21 18.41 1.66 40.22
C ALA A 21 18.23 2.43 38.91
N GLY A 22 19.26 3.07 38.38
CA GLY A 22 19.24 3.76 37.11
C GLY A 22 18.92 2.84 35.92
N ILE A 23 19.55 1.65 35.90
CA ILE A 23 19.26 0.64 34.87
C ILE A 23 17.80 0.16 34.96
N CYS A 24 17.34 -0.20 36.17
CA CYS A 24 15.95 -0.62 36.37
C CYS A 24 14.95 0.46 35.94
N PHE A 25 15.21 1.70 36.31
CA PHE A 25 14.36 2.84 35.91
C PHE A 25 14.34 3.00 34.39
N GLY A 26 15.49 2.92 33.72
CA GLY A 26 15.60 2.99 32.27
C GLY A 26 14.83 1.87 31.57
N VAL A 27 14.92 0.64 32.04
CA VAL A 27 14.17 -0.51 31.50
C VAL A 27 12.67 -0.32 31.69
N VAL A 28 12.23 0.07 32.89
CA VAL A 28 10.79 0.33 33.14
C VAL A 28 10.27 1.45 32.24
N TYR A 29 11.02 2.55 32.11
CA TYR A 29 10.64 3.66 31.23
C TYR A 29 10.48 3.21 29.77
N LEU A 30 11.44 2.42 29.25
CA LEU A 30 11.37 1.90 27.89
C LEU A 30 10.18 0.98 27.69
N LEU A 31 9.93 0.07 28.63
CA LEU A 31 8.78 -0.84 28.57
C LEU A 31 7.46 -0.07 28.62
N THR A 32 7.34 0.91 29.51
CA THR A 32 6.14 1.75 29.60
C THR A 32 5.89 2.48 28.28
N ASN A 33 6.92 3.08 27.69
CA ASN A 33 6.82 3.77 26.40
C ASN A 33 6.38 2.82 25.26
N ILE A 34 6.91 1.57 25.25
CA ILE A 34 6.51 0.57 24.27
C ILE A 34 5.03 0.18 24.47
N PHE A 35 4.60 -0.03 25.72
CA PHE A 35 3.21 -0.38 26.02
C PHE A 35 2.26 0.77 25.68
N GLU A 36 2.61 2.01 26.00
CA GLU A 36 1.82 3.19 25.64
C GLU A 36 1.66 3.30 24.12
N ARG A 37 2.75 3.17 23.35
CA ARG A 37 2.69 3.19 21.87
C ARG A 37 1.86 2.04 21.30
N GLN A 38 1.96 0.84 21.89
CA GLN A 38 1.11 -0.28 21.48
C GLN A 38 -0.35 -0.05 21.83
N GLN A 39 -0.63 0.61 22.93
CA GLN A 39 -2.00 0.93 23.35
C GLN A 39 -2.59 2.04 22.50
N GLU A 40 -1.80 3.08 22.17
CA GLU A 40 -2.19 4.12 21.20
C GLU A 40 -2.50 3.51 19.83
N ALA A 41 -1.68 2.58 19.36
CA ALA A 41 -1.92 1.86 18.10
C ALA A 41 -3.18 0.97 18.13
N ARG A 42 -3.65 0.60 19.31
CA ARG A 42 -4.90 -0.15 19.51
C ARG A 42 -6.08 0.73 19.92
N THR A 43 -5.83 2.02 20.17
CA THR A 43 -6.88 2.93 20.61
C THR A 43 -7.91 3.08 19.50
N THR A 44 -9.14 2.86 19.85
CA THR A 44 -10.31 2.93 19.00
C THR A 44 -10.29 4.23 18.22
N VAL A 45 -10.17 4.14 16.91
CA VAL A 45 -10.30 5.28 16.02
C VAL A 45 -11.66 5.92 16.28
N LEU A 46 -11.70 7.23 16.40
CA LEU A 46 -12.97 7.96 16.50
C LEU A 46 -13.74 7.77 15.18
N LYS A 47 -14.72 6.88 15.21
CA LYS A 47 -15.57 6.64 14.02
C LYS A 47 -16.52 7.82 13.82
N VAL A 48 -16.29 8.59 12.78
CA VAL A 48 -17.17 9.68 12.32
C VAL A 48 -18.25 9.13 11.40
N VAL A 49 -17.92 8.10 10.63
CA VAL A 49 -18.82 7.37 9.74
C VAL A 49 -18.61 5.87 9.88
N ASP A 50 -19.66 5.11 9.63
CA ASP A 50 -19.52 3.66 9.53
C ASP A 50 -18.88 3.30 8.20
N ILE A 51 -17.84 2.48 8.27
CA ILE A 51 -17.17 1.86 7.12
C ILE A 51 -17.13 0.35 7.35
N ASP A 52 -17.30 -0.38 6.28
CA ASP A 52 -17.35 -1.84 6.28
C ASP A 52 -16.54 -2.42 5.12
N ASP A 53 -16.58 -3.74 4.99
CA ASP A 53 -15.91 -4.50 3.93
C ASP A 53 -16.48 -4.29 2.51
N ASN A 54 -17.43 -3.40 2.32
CA ASN A 54 -17.98 -3.01 1.04
C ASN A 54 -17.74 -1.52 0.74
N THR A 55 -17.13 -0.79 1.67
CA THR A 55 -16.87 0.64 1.54
C THR A 55 -15.58 0.87 0.74
N ALA A 56 -15.68 0.86 -0.60
CA ALA A 56 -14.55 1.02 -1.50
C ALA A 56 -14.08 2.47 -1.69
N ASP A 57 -14.94 3.46 -1.43
CA ASP A 57 -14.61 4.87 -1.62
C ASP A 57 -13.59 5.37 -0.59
N PRO A 58 -12.36 5.73 -0.99
CA PRO A 58 -11.34 6.20 -0.07
C PRO A 58 -11.70 7.53 0.61
N ALA A 59 -12.58 8.35 0.02
CA ALA A 59 -13.03 9.59 0.64
C ALA A 59 -13.91 9.35 1.87
N VAL A 60 -14.68 8.26 1.87
CA VAL A 60 -15.46 7.84 3.05
C VAL A 60 -14.53 7.42 4.18
N TRP A 61 -13.48 6.66 3.86
CA TRP A 61 -12.42 6.30 4.82
C TRP A 61 -11.71 7.54 5.38
N GLY A 62 -11.48 8.55 4.55
CA GLY A 62 -10.86 9.81 4.92
C GLY A 62 -11.59 10.56 6.03
N ARG A 63 -12.88 10.31 6.24
CA ARG A 63 -13.65 10.91 7.35
C ARG A 63 -13.24 10.35 8.71
N ASN A 64 -12.84 9.07 8.75
CA ASN A 64 -12.33 8.43 9.96
C ASN A 64 -10.80 8.56 10.07
N PHE A 65 -10.11 8.65 8.94
CA PHE A 65 -8.64 8.63 8.84
C PHE A 65 -8.13 9.82 8.00
N PRO A 66 -8.36 11.07 8.43
CA PRO A 66 -8.09 12.26 7.59
C PRO A 66 -6.62 12.41 7.23
N LEU A 67 -5.68 12.15 8.14
CA LEU A 67 -4.25 12.29 7.88
C LEU A 67 -3.77 11.29 6.80
N GLN A 68 -4.22 10.04 6.89
CA GLN A 68 -3.89 9.00 5.93
C GLN A 68 -4.51 9.29 4.56
N TYR A 69 -5.72 9.83 4.55
CA TYR A 69 -6.38 10.23 3.30
C TYR A 69 -5.71 11.45 2.64
N ASP A 70 -5.29 12.44 3.43
CA ASP A 70 -4.52 13.56 2.91
C ASP A 70 -3.20 13.10 2.29
N ASP A 71 -2.49 12.17 2.94
CA ASP A 71 -1.26 11.60 2.39
C ASP A 71 -1.53 10.73 1.14
N TYR A 72 -2.64 10.00 1.13
CA TYR A 72 -3.09 9.27 -0.06
C TYR A 72 -3.32 10.23 -1.24
N LEU A 73 -3.98 11.35 -1.04
CA LEU A 73 -4.21 12.36 -2.08
C LEU A 73 -2.91 12.97 -2.59
N LYS A 74 -1.91 13.21 -1.72
CA LYS A 74 -0.59 13.71 -2.11
C LYS A 74 0.18 12.74 -3.00
N THR A 75 -0.21 11.47 -3.09
CA THR A 75 0.40 10.54 -4.06
C THR A 75 0.15 10.94 -5.52
N ALA A 76 -0.74 11.90 -5.73
CA ALA A 76 -0.94 12.58 -7.00
C ALA A 76 0.15 13.59 -7.34
N ASP A 77 0.81 14.13 -6.33
CA ASP A 77 1.84 15.13 -6.53
C ASP A 77 2.98 14.55 -7.35
N MET A 78 3.27 15.20 -8.46
CA MET A 78 4.33 14.75 -9.37
C MET A 78 5.69 15.30 -8.91
N ILE A 79 5.97 15.14 -7.63
CA ILE A 79 7.19 15.65 -6.98
C ILE A 79 7.96 14.49 -6.40
N GLN A 80 9.21 14.37 -6.81
CA GLN A 80 10.14 13.44 -6.18
C GLN A 80 10.53 13.95 -4.78
N THR A 81 10.46 13.07 -3.81
CA THR A 81 10.90 13.34 -2.43
C THR A 81 12.22 12.63 -2.14
N THR A 82 12.85 12.92 -1.00
CA THR A 82 14.06 12.23 -0.53
C THR A 82 13.87 10.71 -0.41
N TYR A 83 12.64 10.26 -0.15
CA TYR A 83 12.31 8.85 0.05
C TYR A 83 11.68 8.17 -1.17
N GLY A 84 11.67 8.84 -2.32
CA GLY A 84 11.00 8.41 -3.54
C GLY A 84 9.83 9.36 -3.88
N GLY A 85 8.84 8.86 -4.59
CA GLY A 85 7.70 9.63 -5.07
C GLY A 85 7.55 9.53 -6.57
N SER A 86 6.63 10.30 -7.13
CA SER A 86 6.42 10.35 -8.57
C SER A 86 7.39 11.34 -9.21
N GLU A 87 8.03 10.92 -10.29
CA GLU A 87 8.77 11.81 -11.20
C GLU A 87 7.92 12.25 -12.39
N ALA A 88 6.62 11.92 -12.36
CA ALA A 88 5.73 12.20 -13.45
C ALA A 88 5.64 13.70 -13.73
N ILE A 89 5.81 14.06 -14.99
CA ILE A 89 5.65 15.43 -15.47
C ILE A 89 4.20 15.57 -15.97
N PRO A 90 3.48 16.62 -15.56
CA PRO A 90 2.15 16.89 -16.08
C PRO A 90 2.17 17.00 -17.60
N ARG A 91 1.12 16.48 -18.24
CA ARG A 91 0.93 16.65 -19.66
C ARG A 91 0.55 18.10 -19.95
N THR A 92 1.13 18.67 -21.01
CA THR A 92 0.64 19.94 -21.53
C THR A 92 -0.60 19.67 -22.40
N PRO A 93 -1.78 20.20 -22.06
CA PRO A 93 -2.96 20.07 -22.91
C PRO A 93 -2.73 20.67 -24.30
N THR A 94 -3.37 20.06 -25.31
CA THR A 94 -3.44 20.58 -26.68
C THR A 94 -4.91 20.69 -27.10
N ASP A 95 -5.17 21.37 -28.22
CA ASP A 95 -6.52 21.50 -28.75
C ASP A 95 -7.14 20.14 -29.13
N GLU A 96 -6.31 19.21 -29.60
CA GLU A 96 -6.74 17.85 -29.97
C GLU A 96 -6.92 16.95 -28.75
N ASP A 97 -6.20 17.22 -27.68
CA ASP A 97 -6.29 16.45 -26.44
C ASP A 97 -6.14 17.37 -25.22
N PRO A 98 -7.24 17.96 -24.75
CA PRO A 98 -7.23 18.94 -23.66
C PRO A 98 -7.05 18.31 -22.27
N ARG A 99 -6.80 17.01 -22.15
CA ARG A 99 -6.67 16.32 -20.86
C ARG A 99 -5.36 16.71 -20.17
N ASP A 100 -5.46 17.32 -19.01
CA ASP A 100 -4.35 17.63 -18.10
C ASP A 100 -4.22 16.59 -16.95
N LEU A 101 -5.19 15.67 -16.84
CA LEU A 101 -5.31 14.71 -15.74
C LEU A 101 -4.28 13.57 -15.78
N VAL A 102 -3.54 13.42 -16.86
CA VAL A 102 -2.59 12.32 -17.03
C VAL A 102 -1.16 12.85 -17.12
N SER A 103 -0.22 12.02 -16.71
CA SER A 103 1.21 12.33 -16.84
C SER A 103 1.66 12.32 -18.31
N ARG A 104 2.73 13.05 -18.60
CA ARG A 104 3.37 13.07 -19.92
C ARG A 104 3.85 11.67 -20.34
N SER A 105 3.75 11.37 -21.62
CA SER A 105 4.25 10.12 -22.18
C SER A 105 5.79 10.09 -22.20
N LYS A 106 6.39 9.03 -21.67
CA LYS A 106 7.83 8.76 -21.80
C LYS A 106 8.28 8.57 -23.25
N LEU A 107 7.36 8.17 -24.14
CA LEU A 107 7.66 8.02 -25.58
C LEU A 107 7.89 9.36 -26.28
N GLU A 108 7.42 10.46 -25.69
CA GLU A 108 7.71 11.81 -26.19
C GLU A 108 9.11 12.27 -25.77
N SER A 109 9.51 11.99 -24.53
CA SER A 109 10.83 12.37 -23.99
C SER A 109 11.95 11.42 -24.43
N ILE A 110 11.64 10.14 -24.66
CA ILE A 110 12.59 9.09 -25.04
C ILE A 110 11.99 8.28 -26.20
N PRO A 111 12.01 8.80 -27.44
CA PRO A 111 11.37 8.16 -28.60
C PRO A 111 11.93 6.77 -28.93
N GLN A 112 13.15 6.46 -28.51
CA GLN A 112 13.79 5.15 -28.70
C GLN A 112 13.03 4.02 -28.00
N LEU A 113 12.26 4.32 -26.95
CA LEU A 113 11.40 3.34 -26.25
C LEU A 113 10.33 2.73 -27.17
N LYS A 114 9.87 3.44 -28.20
CA LYS A 114 8.95 2.90 -29.21
C LYS A 114 9.54 1.69 -29.91
N ARG A 115 10.84 1.71 -30.19
CA ARG A 115 11.56 0.60 -30.84
C ARG A 115 11.81 -0.53 -29.85
N LEU A 116 12.18 -0.20 -28.61
CA LEU A 116 12.39 -1.18 -27.54
C LEU A 116 11.11 -1.99 -27.26
N TRP A 117 9.97 -1.31 -27.27
CA TRP A 117 8.65 -1.91 -26.99
C TRP A 117 7.88 -2.33 -28.27
N ALA A 118 8.55 -2.42 -29.42
CA ALA A 118 7.90 -2.82 -30.67
C ALA A 118 7.23 -4.21 -30.51
N GLY A 119 5.96 -4.31 -30.90
CA GLY A 119 5.13 -5.49 -30.71
C GLY A 119 4.35 -5.54 -29.39
N TYR A 120 4.64 -4.67 -28.45
CA TYR A 120 3.90 -4.54 -27.18
C TYR A 120 3.06 -3.26 -27.16
N ALA A 121 1.98 -3.26 -26.35
CA ALA A 121 1.12 -2.10 -26.19
C ALA A 121 1.86 -0.87 -25.64
N PHE A 122 2.97 -1.05 -24.92
CA PHE A 122 3.84 0.02 -24.43
C PHE A 122 4.46 0.88 -25.53
N SER A 123 4.56 0.39 -26.77
CA SER A 123 5.00 1.19 -27.92
C SER A 123 3.97 2.24 -28.35
N LYS A 124 2.73 2.12 -27.91
CA LYS A 124 1.64 3.08 -28.17
C LYS A 124 1.61 4.19 -27.13
N ASP A 125 1.79 3.83 -25.86
CA ASP A 125 1.79 4.79 -24.77
C ASP A 125 2.56 4.20 -23.57
N TYR A 126 3.49 4.99 -23.03
CA TYR A 126 4.25 4.64 -21.84
C TYR A 126 4.45 5.89 -21.00
N ARG A 127 3.75 5.95 -19.87
CA ARG A 127 3.69 7.14 -19.01
C ARG A 127 4.41 6.92 -17.71
N GLU A 128 4.79 8.00 -17.05
CA GLU A 128 5.17 7.97 -15.65
C GLU A 128 4.00 7.51 -14.81
N LYS A 129 4.29 6.69 -13.81
CA LYS A 129 3.31 6.27 -12.82
C LYS A 129 3.18 7.33 -11.72
N ARG A 130 1.96 7.56 -11.31
CA ARG A 130 1.62 8.33 -10.12
C ARG A 130 1.20 7.37 -9.00
N GLY A 131 1.00 7.91 -7.78
CA GLY A 131 0.58 7.09 -6.65
C GLY A 131 -0.87 6.60 -6.72
N HIS A 132 -1.32 5.97 -5.66
CA HIS A 132 -2.56 5.21 -5.60
C HIS A 132 -3.79 6.02 -6.04
N ALA A 133 -3.90 7.28 -5.65
CA ALA A 133 -5.06 8.12 -5.95
C ALA A 133 -5.33 8.32 -7.46
N TYR A 134 -4.32 8.13 -8.31
CA TYR A 134 -4.42 8.37 -9.76
C TYR A 134 -4.21 7.13 -10.63
N MET A 135 -3.96 5.97 -10.04
CA MET A 135 -3.63 4.77 -10.81
C MET A 135 -4.74 4.37 -11.77
N LEU A 136 -6.01 4.45 -11.37
CA LEU A 136 -7.14 4.11 -12.24
C LEU A 136 -7.29 5.13 -13.37
N THR A 137 -7.20 6.43 -13.06
CA THR A 137 -7.28 7.50 -14.06
C THR A 137 -6.21 7.32 -15.13
N ASP A 138 -4.95 7.10 -14.72
CA ASP A 138 -3.85 6.90 -15.65
C ASP A 138 -4.05 5.63 -16.50
N GLN A 139 -4.66 4.60 -15.95
CA GLN A 139 -4.95 3.36 -16.67
C GLN A 139 -6.10 3.50 -17.66
N ILE A 140 -7.14 4.27 -17.33
CA ILE A 140 -8.28 4.53 -18.22
C ILE A 140 -7.84 5.38 -19.43
N TYR A 141 -7.02 6.38 -19.22
CA TYR A 141 -6.63 7.33 -20.25
C TYR A 141 -5.38 6.94 -21.03
N THR A 142 -4.81 5.77 -20.80
CA THR A 142 -3.67 5.31 -21.61
C THR A 142 -4.12 4.87 -23.01
N GLU A 143 -3.34 5.25 -24.03
CA GLU A 143 -3.57 4.82 -25.41
C GLU A 143 -3.35 3.30 -25.62
N ARG A 144 -2.76 2.61 -24.65
CA ARG A 144 -2.56 1.16 -24.71
C ARG A 144 -3.86 0.38 -24.81
N GLN A 145 -4.95 0.94 -24.27
CA GLN A 145 -6.27 0.30 -24.30
C GLN A 145 -6.82 0.16 -25.74
N LYS A 146 -6.31 0.93 -26.70
CA LYS A 146 -6.69 0.83 -28.11
C LYS A 146 -6.22 -0.46 -28.80
N VAL A 147 -5.34 -1.23 -28.19
CA VAL A 147 -4.83 -2.50 -28.74
C VAL A 147 -5.41 -3.74 -28.03
N GLY A 148 -6.49 -3.59 -27.33
CA GLY A 148 -7.15 -4.70 -26.62
C GLY A 148 -6.26 -5.26 -25.49
N GLN A 149 -6.53 -4.86 -24.27
CA GLN A 149 -5.83 -5.34 -23.08
C GLN A 149 -6.76 -6.22 -22.24
N PRO A 150 -6.23 -7.20 -21.50
CA PRO A 150 -7.01 -7.95 -20.52
C PRO A 150 -7.31 -7.11 -19.28
N GLY A 151 -8.29 -7.52 -18.51
CA GLY A 151 -8.66 -6.91 -17.24
C GLY A 151 -7.58 -6.98 -16.14
N THR A 152 -6.55 -7.78 -16.35
CA THR A 152 -5.41 -7.96 -15.41
C THR A 152 -4.80 -6.64 -14.94
N CYS A 153 -4.78 -5.60 -15.79
CA CYS A 153 -4.26 -4.28 -15.40
C CYS A 153 -5.02 -3.69 -14.22
N ILE A 154 -6.31 -3.91 -14.14
CA ILE A 154 -7.21 -3.39 -13.09
C ILE A 154 -6.82 -3.93 -11.72
N HIS A 155 -6.36 -5.17 -11.66
CA HIS A 155 -5.96 -5.79 -10.40
C HIS A 155 -4.94 -4.96 -9.60
N CYS A 156 -4.04 -4.25 -10.28
CA CYS A 156 -3.04 -3.39 -9.63
C CYS A 156 -3.38 -1.90 -9.67
N HIS A 157 -4.32 -1.48 -10.53
CA HIS A 157 -4.57 -0.06 -10.79
C HIS A 157 -5.92 0.45 -10.25
N ALA A 158 -6.74 -0.42 -9.67
CA ALA A 158 -8.02 -0.04 -9.10
C ALA A 158 -8.27 -0.68 -7.74
N SER A 159 -9.28 -0.19 -7.03
CA SER A 159 -9.84 -0.87 -5.88
C SER A 159 -10.62 -2.08 -6.37
N THR A 160 -10.13 -3.27 -6.07
CA THR A 160 -10.66 -4.53 -6.61
C THR A 160 -11.23 -5.47 -5.56
N TYR A 161 -11.02 -5.21 -4.28
CA TYR A 161 -11.50 -6.11 -3.23
C TYR A 161 -13.03 -6.30 -3.29
N VAL A 162 -13.79 -5.21 -3.34
CA VAL A 162 -15.25 -5.26 -3.42
C VAL A 162 -15.71 -5.88 -4.76
N PRO A 163 -15.25 -5.41 -5.93
CA PRO A 163 -15.59 -6.03 -7.21
C PRO A 163 -15.28 -7.52 -7.30
N MET A 164 -14.15 -7.98 -6.75
CA MET A 164 -13.82 -9.41 -6.73
C MET A 164 -14.78 -10.20 -5.84
N LYS A 165 -15.18 -9.66 -4.68
CA LYS A 165 -16.22 -10.30 -3.85
C LYS A 165 -17.56 -10.40 -4.58
N GLU A 166 -17.97 -9.35 -5.27
CA GLU A 166 -19.22 -9.34 -6.04
C GLU A 166 -19.19 -10.34 -7.20
N LEU A 167 -18.16 -10.28 -8.03
CA LEU A 167 -17.98 -11.19 -9.17
C LEU A 167 -17.82 -12.65 -8.75
N GLY A 168 -17.17 -12.90 -7.64
CA GLY A 168 -16.90 -14.22 -7.09
C GLY A 168 -17.94 -14.74 -6.11
N GLU A 169 -19.08 -14.04 -5.93
CA GLU A 169 -20.12 -14.45 -4.98
C GLU A 169 -19.59 -14.67 -3.56
N GLY A 170 -18.64 -13.82 -3.15
CA GLY A 170 -17.94 -13.87 -1.87
C GLY A 170 -16.53 -14.47 -1.94
N ASP A 171 -16.19 -15.20 -2.98
CA ASP A 171 -14.86 -15.76 -3.21
C ASP A 171 -13.99 -14.79 -4.02
N ILE A 172 -13.00 -14.17 -3.36
CA ILE A 172 -12.10 -13.20 -4.02
C ILE A 172 -11.18 -13.86 -5.06
N HIS A 173 -10.85 -15.14 -4.95
CA HIS A 173 -10.06 -15.87 -5.96
C HIS A 173 -10.87 -16.12 -7.22
N ALA A 174 -12.10 -16.59 -7.10
CA ALA A 174 -13.01 -16.75 -8.23
C ALA A 174 -13.31 -15.40 -8.91
N GLY A 175 -13.50 -14.34 -8.12
CA GLY A 175 -13.68 -12.98 -8.63
C GLY A 175 -12.45 -12.45 -9.35
N PHE A 176 -11.26 -12.74 -8.84
CA PHE A 176 -10.00 -12.38 -9.47
C PHE A 176 -9.84 -13.05 -10.85
N GLU A 177 -10.13 -14.34 -10.96
CA GLU A 177 -10.06 -15.07 -12.24
C GLU A 177 -11.04 -14.48 -13.25
N LYS A 178 -12.29 -14.20 -12.85
CA LYS A 178 -13.28 -13.56 -13.70
C LYS A 178 -12.84 -12.19 -14.19
N LEU A 179 -12.41 -11.32 -13.27
CA LEU A 179 -11.98 -9.95 -13.59
C LEU A 179 -10.77 -9.94 -14.53
N ASN A 180 -9.79 -10.83 -14.32
CA ASN A 180 -8.60 -10.91 -15.16
C ASN A 180 -8.86 -11.45 -16.56
N SER A 181 -9.84 -12.34 -16.72
CA SER A 181 -10.17 -12.95 -18.01
C SER A 181 -11.01 -12.04 -18.91
N MET A 182 -11.69 -11.05 -18.34
CA MET A 182 -12.45 -10.05 -19.09
C MET A 182 -11.55 -9.19 -19.98
N PRO A 183 -12.03 -8.70 -21.13
CA PRO A 183 -11.40 -7.56 -21.81
C PRO A 183 -11.34 -6.35 -20.87
N TYR A 184 -10.29 -5.56 -20.96
CA TYR A 184 -10.11 -4.36 -20.09
C TYR A 184 -11.34 -3.44 -20.10
N MET A 185 -11.92 -3.21 -21.26
CA MET A 185 -13.08 -2.31 -21.42
C MET A 185 -14.34 -2.80 -20.68
N GLU A 186 -14.46 -4.11 -20.49
CA GLU A 186 -15.51 -4.73 -19.69
C GLU A 186 -15.13 -4.69 -18.20
N ALA A 187 -13.91 -5.13 -17.86
CA ALA A 187 -13.43 -5.20 -16.50
C ALA A 187 -13.45 -3.83 -15.79
N LYS A 188 -13.17 -2.74 -16.51
CA LYS A 188 -13.20 -1.38 -15.94
C LYS A 188 -14.59 -0.93 -15.49
N GLU A 189 -15.66 -1.50 -16.02
CA GLU A 189 -17.03 -1.14 -15.63
C GLU A 189 -17.38 -1.65 -14.21
N HIS A 190 -16.63 -2.64 -13.71
CA HIS A 190 -16.78 -3.16 -12.35
C HIS A 190 -16.04 -2.34 -11.30
N VAL A 191 -15.15 -1.44 -11.69
CA VAL A 191 -14.32 -0.66 -10.77
C VAL A 191 -14.63 0.83 -10.87
N LYS A 192 -14.75 1.49 -9.73
CA LYS A 192 -15.10 2.92 -9.64
C LYS A 192 -14.01 3.76 -9.02
N HIS A 193 -13.16 3.15 -8.20
CA HIS A 193 -12.14 3.83 -7.41
C HIS A 193 -10.74 3.34 -7.77
N PRO A 194 -9.73 4.21 -7.71
CA PRO A 194 -8.34 3.76 -7.75
C PRO A 194 -8.02 2.87 -6.55
N VAL A 195 -6.80 2.36 -6.46
CA VAL A 195 -6.37 1.57 -5.28
C VAL A 195 -6.71 2.34 -4.02
N ALA A 196 -7.50 1.75 -3.14
CA ALA A 196 -8.12 2.39 -1.99
C ALA A 196 -7.70 1.72 -0.68
N CYS A 197 -8.07 2.34 0.44
CA CYS A 197 -7.71 1.85 1.77
C CYS A 197 -8.15 0.39 1.99
N ILE A 198 -9.37 0.04 1.54
CA ILE A 198 -9.95 -1.29 1.71
C ILE A 198 -9.14 -2.42 1.06
N ASP A 199 -8.36 -2.10 0.03
CA ASP A 199 -7.55 -3.11 -0.67
C ASP A 199 -6.39 -3.62 0.18
N CYS A 200 -6.02 -2.89 1.26
CA CYS A 200 -4.88 -3.22 2.11
C CYS A 200 -5.15 -3.05 3.62
N HIS A 201 -6.31 -2.53 4.01
CA HIS A 201 -6.61 -2.22 5.41
C HIS A 201 -7.97 -2.76 5.85
N GLU A 202 -8.05 -3.12 7.11
CA GLU A 202 -9.30 -3.48 7.77
C GLU A 202 -10.11 -2.23 8.13
N PRO A 203 -11.45 -2.22 7.91
CA PRO A 203 -12.29 -1.05 8.16
C PRO A 203 -12.34 -0.61 9.62
N GLU A 204 -12.26 -1.56 10.56
CA GLU A 204 -12.44 -1.27 11.99
C GLU A 204 -11.18 -0.66 12.62
N THR A 205 -10.01 -1.16 12.24
CA THR A 205 -8.77 -0.91 12.95
C THR A 205 -7.71 -0.23 12.10
N MET A 206 -7.92 -0.11 10.78
CA MET A 206 -6.89 0.30 9.81
C MET A 206 -5.67 -0.64 9.80
N ALA A 207 -5.77 -1.82 10.41
CA ALA A 207 -4.71 -2.81 10.39
C ALA A 207 -4.47 -3.30 8.96
N LEU A 208 -3.21 -3.60 8.64
CA LEU A 208 -2.87 -4.17 7.34
C LEU A 208 -3.48 -5.55 7.15
N ARG A 209 -4.03 -5.77 5.97
CA ARG A 209 -4.43 -7.09 5.48
C ARG A 209 -4.08 -7.23 3.99
N ILE A 210 -4.00 -8.45 3.53
CA ILE A 210 -3.74 -8.75 2.12
C ILE A 210 -5.03 -9.23 1.49
N THR A 211 -5.49 -8.53 0.44
CA THR A 211 -6.73 -8.82 -0.27
C THR A 211 -6.50 -9.15 -1.75
N ARG A 212 -5.24 -9.15 -2.20
CA ARG A 212 -4.87 -9.39 -3.60
C ARG A 212 -4.49 -10.85 -3.81
N PRO A 213 -5.29 -11.69 -4.51
CA PRO A 213 -5.04 -13.11 -4.68
C PRO A 213 -3.66 -13.43 -5.26
N ALA A 214 -3.22 -12.72 -6.30
CA ALA A 214 -1.89 -12.93 -6.87
C ALA A 214 -0.75 -12.66 -5.86
N PHE A 215 -0.93 -11.71 -4.95
CA PHE A 215 0.05 -11.44 -3.90
C PHE A 215 0.01 -12.52 -2.80
N MET A 216 -1.18 -12.98 -2.43
CA MET A 216 -1.36 -14.08 -1.48
C MET A 216 -0.68 -15.37 -1.99
N GLU A 217 -0.88 -15.71 -3.26
CA GLU A 217 -0.22 -16.86 -3.89
C GLU A 217 1.31 -16.71 -3.92
N GLY A 218 1.79 -15.50 -4.24
CA GLY A 218 3.22 -15.20 -4.23
C GLY A 218 3.85 -15.36 -2.83
N ILE A 219 3.19 -14.87 -1.79
CA ILE A 219 3.61 -15.05 -0.40
C ILE A 219 3.58 -16.54 -0.02
N ALA A 220 2.51 -17.25 -0.37
CA ALA A 220 2.37 -18.68 -0.12
C ALA A 220 3.52 -19.47 -0.75
N ALA A 221 3.82 -19.22 -2.01
CA ALA A 221 4.93 -19.85 -2.72
C ALA A 221 6.29 -19.53 -2.08
N PHE A 222 6.51 -18.26 -1.70
CA PHE A 222 7.74 -17.84 -1.03
C PHE A 222 7.90 -18.51 0.34
N LYS A 223 6.88 -18.49 1.19
CA LYS A 223 6.90 -19.14 2.51
C LYS A 223 7.16 -20.63 2.40
N LYS A 224 6.47 -21.31 1.45
CA LYS A 224 6.69 -22.72 1.17
C LYS A 224 8.15 -23.01 0.76
N SER A 225 8.76 -22.17 -0.06
CA SER A 225 10.18 -22.31 -0.45
C SER A 225 11.14 -22.18 0.72
N GLN A 226 10.74 -21.49 1.78
CA GLN A 226 11.50 -21.34 3.03
C GLN A 226 11.17 -22.42 4.08
N GLY A 227 10.33 -23.42 3.74
CA GLY A 227 9.87 -24.44 4.68
C GLY A 227 8.93 -23.94 5.78
N VAL A 228 8.35 -22.75 5.61
CA VAL A 228 7.37 -22.17 6.55
C VAL A 228 5.97 -22.58 6.10
N HIS A 229 5.23 -23.27 6.96
CA HIS A 229 3.90 -23.81 6.66
C HIS A 229 2.79 -23.25 7.55
N ASP A 230 3.14 -22.63 8.66
CA ASP A 230 2.20 -22.01 9.62
C ASP A 230 2.30 -20.49 9.52
N TYR A 231 1.40 -19.88 8.73
CA TYR A 231 1.31 -18.44 8.53
C TYR A 231 -0.08 -18.06 8.03
N ASP A 232 -0.51 -16.85 8.38
CA ASP A 232 -1.71 -16.25 7.83
C ASP A 232 -1.37 -15.56 6.49
N VAL A 233 -1.98 -15.98 5.40
CA VAL A 233 -1.75 -15.40 4.06
C VAL A 233 -2.32 -13.99 3.90
N ASN A 234 -3.21 -13.59 4.80
CA ASN A 234 -3.86 -12.27 4.78
C ASN A 234 -3.13 -11.24 5.64
N ARG A 235 -2.03 -11.63 6.31
CA ARG A 235 -1.29 -10.76 7.24
C ARG A 235 0.22 -10.88 7.09
#